data_689087f82bd7dbfbc95c978bbeef6e3c
#
_entry.id   689087f82bd7dbfbc95c978bbeef6e3c
#
_cell.length_a   1.000
_cell.length_b   1.000
_cell.length_c   1.000
_cell.angle_alpha   90.00
_cell.angle_beta   90.00
_cell.angle_gamma   90.00
#
_symmetry.space_group_name_H-M   'P 1'
#
loop_
_entity.id
_entity.type
_entity.pdbx_description
1 polymer ?
#
loop_
_entity_poly.entity_id
_entity_poly.type
_entity_poly.pdbx_seq_one_letter_code
_entity_poly.pdbx_strand_id
1 'polypeptide(L)'
;MTQATATDTRGAIISAAFACFRNVGLHKTTIVDISRAADVSRSTFYEYFRDKETIVEACAEAASQRFYRKLAKAIDRDGGSTLEDKLVRAAVFVTQARQVVEPEAYFDQQEVNLMLTKNAATLLEECSEFFAPYVSAARVTGEVRSALDISTATEWFARMLFSLFTTPSPYIDMRDEDAVAEFVRPYVVRGFTEDRAGKARRGDAAG
;
A
#
# COMPACT_ATOMS: atom_id res chain seq x y z
N MET A 1 -30.26 -8.49 16.70
CA MET A 1 -29.01 -8.44 17.51
C MET A 1 -27.87 -9.32 16.96
N THR A 2 -28.02 -9.99 15.80
CA THR A 2 -27.10 -11.07 15.37
C THR A 2 -25.92 -10.62 14.47
N GLN A 3 -26.01 -9.47 13.79
CA GLN A 3 -24.99 -9.06 12.82
C GLN A 3 -23.79 -8.34 13.44
N ALA A 4 -23.97 -7.55 14.47
CA ALA A 4 -22.89 -6.83 15.16
C ALA A 4 -21.93 -7.78 15.92
N THR A 5 -22.49 -8.83 16.56
CA THR A 5 -21.71 -9.85 17.27
C THR A 5 -20.88 -10.74 16.34
N ALA A 6 -21.40 -11.07 15.15
CA ALA A 6 -20.69 -11.90 14.17
C ALA A 6 -19.48 -11.17 13.55
N THR A 7 -19.63 -9.87 13.26
CA THR A 7 -18.54 -9.03 12.75
C THR A 7 -17.43 -8.86 13.80
N ASP A 8 -17.79 -8.77 15.07
CA ASP A 8 -16.87 -8.67 16.19
C ASP A 8 -16.09 -9.97 16.38
N THR A 9 -16.74 -11.14 16.33
CA THR A 9 -16.08 -12.45 16.45
C THR A 9 -15.11 -12.73 15.30
N ARG A 10 -15.51 -12.42 14.05
CA ARG A 10 -14.61 -12.57 12.90
C ARG A 10 -13.37 -11.68 13.04
N GLY A 11 -13.54 -10.45 13.46
CA GLY A 11 -12.45 -9.50 13.72
C GLY A 11 -11.53 -9.96 14.85
N ALA A 12 -12.10 -10.52 15.93
CA ALA A 12 -11.33 -11.08 17.04
C ALA A 12 -10.46 -12.27 16.60
N ILE A 13 -11.01 -13.17 15.78
CA ILE A 13 -10.25 -14.32 15.23
C ILE A 13 -9.10 -13.82 14.33
N ILE A 14 -9.32 -12.83 13.45
CA ILE A 14 -8.27 -12.24 12.61
C ILE A 14 -7.18 -11.60 13.49
N SER A 15 -7.57 -10.84 14.52
CA SER A 15 -6.62 -10.20 15.43
C SER A 15 -5.78 -11.22 16.21
N ALA A 16 -6.41 -12.30 16.67
CA ALA A 16 -5.73 -13.42 17.33
C ALA A 16 -4.77 -14.15 16.38
N ALA A 17 -5.17 -14.37 15.13
CA ALA A 17 -4.32 -14.98 14.12
C ALA A 17 -3.05 -14.14 13.87
N PHE A 18 -3.19 -12.82 13.73
CA PHE A 18 -2.05 -11.92 13.65
C PHE A 18 -1.10 -12.05 14.85
N ALA A 19 -1.64 -12.06 16.07
CA ALA A 19 -0.84 -12.22 17.28
C ALA A 19 -0.08 -13.57 17.29
N CYS A 20 -0.74 -14.66 16.88
CA CYS A 20 -0.12 -15.97 16.78
C CYS A 20 0.98 -16.01 15.71
N PHE A 21 0.72 -15.46 14.52
CA PHE A 21 1.71 -15.42 13.44
C PHE A 21 2.97 -14.65 13.85
N ARG A 22 2.80 -13.52 14.52
CA ARG A 22 3.92 -12.71 15.03
C ARG A 22 4.76 -13.44 16.10
N ASN A 23 4.09 -14.16 17.02
CA ASN A 23 4.77 -14.76 18.16
C ASN A 23 5.43 -16.09 17.85
N VAL A 24 4.85 -16.88 16.95
CA VAL A 24 5.22 -18.28 16.69
C VAL A 24 5.64 -18.50 15.25
N GLY A 25 5.30 -17.57 14.34
CA GLY A 25 5.48 -17.69 12.89
C GLY A 25 4.26 -18.32 12.20
N LEU A 26 4.07 -17.93 10.94
CA LEU A 26 2.94 -18.37 10.12
C LEU A 26 2.87 -19.90 10.03
N HIS A 27 4.00 -20.56 9.72
CA HIS A 27 4.02 -22.00 9.48
C HIS A 27 3.72 -22.84 10.73
N LYS A 28 4.18 -22.39 11.89
CA LYS A 28 4.05 -23.13 13.17
C LYS A 28 2.69 -22.91 13.84
N THR A 29 2.01 -21.81 13.55
CA THR A 29 0.71 -21.48 14.13
C THR A 29 -0.36 -22.48 13.67
N THR A 30 -1.15 -22.99 14.60
CA THR A 30 -2.28 -23.90 14.32
C THR A 30 -3.63 -23.23 14.55
N ILE A 31 -4.69 -23.80 13.98
CA ILE A 31 -6.07 -23.33 14.23
C ILE A 31 -6.42 -23.41 15.73
N VAL A 32 -5.84 -24.38 16.45
CA VAL A 32 -6.03 -24.51 17.91
C VAL A 32 -5.46 -23.31 18.64
N ASP A 33 -4.27 -22.86 18.24
CA ASP A 33 -3.62 -21.70 18.85
C ASP A 33 -4.42 -20.43 18.60
N ILE A 34 -4.91 -20.23 17.36
CA ILE A 34 -5.74 -19.09 16.98
C ILE A 34 -7.06 -19.10 17.74
N SER A 35 -7.77 -20.24 17.80
CA SER A 35 -9.04 -20.37 18.52
C SER A 35 -8.87 -20.04 20.00
N ARG A 36 -7.80 -20.56 20.62
CA ARG A 36 -7.48 -20.28 22.04
C ARG A 36 -7.18 -18.80 22.25
N ALA A 37 -6.38 -18.18 21.38
CA ALA A 37 -6.03 -16.77 21.46
C ALA A 37 -7.22 -15.84 21.22
N ALA A 38 -8.20 -16.26 20.42
CA ALA A 38 -9.44 -15.54 20.14
C ALA A 38 -10.53 -15.77 21.20
N ASP A 39 -10.29 -16.65 22.18
CA ASP A 39 -11.28 -17.09 23.17
C ASP A 39 -12.57 -17.65 22.52
N VAL A 40 -12.40 -18.45 21.46
CA VAL A 40 -13.51 -19.11 20.75
C VAL A 40 -13.30 -20.62 20.71
N SER A 41 -14.40 -21.36 20.54
CA SER A 41 -14.31 -22.81 20.27
C SER A 41 -13.77 -23.08 18.87
N ARG A 42 -13.19 -24.28 18.64
CA ARG A 42 -12.80 -24.70 17.29
C ARG A 42 -13.99 -24.75 16.33
N SER A 43 -15.16 -25.14 16.80
CA SER A 43 -16.39 -25.11 16.00
C SER A 43 -16.73 -23.70 15.59
N THR A 44 -16.64 -22.72 16.51
CA THR A 44 -16.85 -21.32 16.19
C THR A 44 -15.82 -20.79 15.19
N PHE A 45 -14.55 -21.17 15.30
CA PHE A 45 -13.56 -20.84 14.26
C PHE A 45 -14.01 -21.34 12.87
N TYR A 46 -14.44 -22.61 12.77
CA TYR A 46 -14.86 -23.19 11.50
C TYR A 46 -16.17 -22.65 10.92
N GLU A 47 -16.97 -21.94 11.72
CA GLU A 47 -18.12 -21.16 11.23
C GLU A 47 -17.69 -19.95 10.40
N TYR A 48 -16.50 -19.37 10.66
CA TYR A 48 -15.97 -18.18 9.96
C TYR A 48 -14.89 -18.49 8.93
N PHE A 49 -14.06 -19.51 9.18
CA PHE A 49 -12.90 -19.84 8.35
C PHE A 49 -12.80 -21.34 8.16
N ARG A 50 -12.88 -21.78 6.91
CA ARG A 50 -12.86 -23.20 6.54
C ARG A 50 -11.58 -23.91 6.96
N ASP A 51 -10.44 -23.24 6.84
CA ASP A 51 -9.11 -23.78 7.06
C ASP A 51 -8.10 -22.66 7.41
N LYS A 52 -6.83 -23.04 7.57
CA LYS A 52 -5.75 -22.10 7.88
C LYS A 52 -5.45 -21.16 6.71
N GLU A 53 -5.61 -21.60 5.48
CA GLU A 53 -5.36 -20.78 4.28
C GLU A 53 -6.34 -19.61 4.21
N THR A 54 -7.61 -19.89 4.44
CA THR A 54 -8.68 -18.87 4.45
C THR A 54 -8.45 -17.77 5.53
N ILE A 55 -7.97 -18.13 6.73
CA ILE A 55 -7.64 -17.12 7.74
C ILE A 55 -6.39 -16.34 7.38
N VAL A 56 -5.39 -16.94 6.73
CA VAL A 56 -4.19 -16.26 6.23
C VAL A 56 -4.57 -15.24 5.16
N GLU A 57 -5.44 -15.61 4.22
CA GLU A 57 -5.96 -14.69 3.19
C GLU A 57 -6.70 -13.52 3.83
N ALA A 58 -7.58 -13.77 4.81
CA ALA A 58 -8.29 -12.72 5.53
C ALA A 58 -7.35 -11.79 6.32
N CYS A 59 -6.26 -12.32 6.86
CA CYS A 59 -5.21 -11.51 7.49
C CYS A 59 -4.49 -10.65 6.45
N ALA A 60 -4.12 -11.21 5.29
CA ALA A 60 -3.48 -10.45 4.22
C ALA A 60 -4.37 -9.31 3.74
N GLU A 61 -5.65 -9.56 3.51
CA GLU A 61 -6.64 -8.55 3.15
C GLU A 61 -6.75 -7.44 4.22
N ALA A 62 -6.86 -7.82 5.49
CA ALA A 62 -6.94 -6.86 6.60
C ALA A 62 -5.66 -6.01 6.73
N ALA A 63 -4.49 -6.60 6.47
CA ALA A 63 -3.21 -5.90 6.44
C ALA A 63 -3.15 -4.89 5.27
N SER A 64 -3.56 -5.30 4.05
CA SER A 64 -3.66 -4.45 2.87
C SER A 64 -4.57 -3.26 3.12
N GLN A 65 -5.78 -3.48 3.62
CA GLN A 65 -6.73 -2.42 3.95
C GLN A 65 -6.17 -1.44 5.00
N ARG A 66 -5.45 -1.94 6.01
CA ARG A 66 -4.79 -1.08 7.02
C ARG A 66 -3.68 -0.25 6.40
N PHE A 67 -2.89 -0.85 5.53
CA PHE A 67 -1.82 -0.17 4.80
C PHE A 67 -2.37 0.97 3.97
N TYR A 68 -3.37 0.73 3.11
CA TYR A 68 -3.96 1.78 2.26
C TYR A 68 -4.66 2.88 3.08
N ARG A 69 -5.28 2.56 4.20
CA ARG A 69 -5.81 3.61 5.11
C ARG A 69 -4.73 4.50 5.70
N LYS A 70 -3.58 3.93 6.09
CA LYS A 70 -2.42 4.69 6.59
C LYS A 70 -1.80 5.53 5.47
N LEU A 71 -1.66 4.94 4.28
CA LEU A 71 -1.16 5.61 3.08
C LEU A 71 -2.04 6.81 2.70
N ALA A 72 -3.35 6.65 2.63
CA ALA A 72 -4.29 7.73 2.37
C ALA A 72 -4.11 8.90 3.36
N LYS A 73 -4.02 8.60 4.65
CA LYS A 73 -3.76 9.62 5.69
C LYS A 73 -2.42 10.34 5.50
N ALA A 74 -1.38 9.62 5.07
CA ALA A 74 -0.08 10.21 4.82
C ALA A 74 -0.10 11.13 3.59
N ILE A 75 -0.80 10.72 2.53
CA ILE A 75 -0.94 11.48 1.28
C ILE A 75 -1.76 12.77 1.50
N ASP A 76 -2.86 12.69 2.25
CA ASP A 76 -3.83 13.78 2.42
C ASP A 76 -3.57 14.64 3.68
N ARG A 77 -2.41 14.47 4.33
CA ARG A 77 -2.08 15.15 5.60
C ARG A 77 -2.21 16.67 5.53
N ASP A 78 -1.86 17.29 4.40
CA ASP A 78 -1.97 18.74 4.19
C ASP A 78 -2.97 18.98 3.06
N GLY A 79 -4.16 19.47 3.38
CA GLY A 79 -5.18 19.79 2.39
C GLY A 79 -4.67 20.75 1.30
N GLY A 80 -5.07 20.51 0.05
CA GLY A 80 -4.68 21.36 -1.09
C GLY A 80 -3.31 21.09 -1.71
N SER A 81 -2.64 20.00 -1.32
CA SER A 81 -1.37 19.58 -1.91
C SER A 81 -1.53 19.10 -3.36
N THR A 82 -0.51 19.39 -4.17
CA THR A 82 -0.43 18.95 -5.58
C THR A 82 -0.34 17.44 -5.69
N LEU A 83 -0.63 16.89 -6.88
CA LEU A 83 -0.39 15.46 -7.16
C LEU A 83 1.09 15.11 -6.90
N GLU A 84 2.02 16.01 -7.27
CA GLU A 84 3.45 15.81 -6.99
C GLU A 84 3.70 15.55 -5.52
N ASP A 85 3.19 16.40 -4.63
CA ASP A 85 3.40 16.25 -3.20
C ASP A 85 2.78 14.95 -2.67
N LYS A 86 1.63 14.58 -3.20
CA LYS A 86 0.94 13.31 -2.86
C LYS A 86 1.76 12.08 -3.25
N LEU A 87 2.30 12.06 -4.47
CA LEU A 87 3.12 10.95 -4.95
C LEU A 87 4.47 10.85 -4.21
N VAL A 88 5.09 11.99 -3.90
CA VAL A 88 6.32 12.03 -3.08
C VAL A 88 6.05 11.49 -1.67
N ARG A 89 4.96 11.93 -1.02
CA ARG A 89 4.58 11.42 0.31
C ARG A 89 4.27 9.92 0.29
N ALA A 90 3.68 9.43 -0.79
CA ALA A 90 3.44 7.99 -0.94
C ALA A 90 4.76 7.21 -1.00
N ALA A 91 5.75 7.71 -1.73
CA ALA A 91 7.07 7.10 -1.82
C ALA A 91 7.80 7.11 -0.46
N VAL A 92 7.78 8.24 0.24
CA VAL A 92 8.33 8.35 1.60
C VAL A 92 7.60 7.38 2.54
N PHE A 93 6.28 7.34 2.53
CA PHE A 93 5.51 6.43 3.36
C PHE A 93 5.88 4.97 3.12
N VAL A 94 6.02 4.55 1.86
CA VAL A 94 6.34 3.17 1.49
C VAL A 94 7.75 2.79 1.96
N THR A 95 8.73 3.69 1.83
CA THR A 95 10.10 3.44 2.33
C THR A 95 10.15 3.35 3.84
N GLN A 96 9.39 4.20 4.55
CA GLN A 96 9.29 4.16 6.00
C GLN A 96 8.51 2.91 6.48
N ALA A 97 7.44 2.52 5.77
CA ALA A 97 6.67 1.33 6.09
C ALA A 97 7.53 0.06 6.10
N ARG A 98 8.56 -0.02 5.22
CA ARG A 98 9.55 -1.10 5.24
C ARG A 98 10.30 -1.21 6.57
N GLN A 99 10.56 -0.09 7.23
CA GLN A 99 11.31 -0.04 8.48
C GLN A 99 10.44 -0.31 9.70
N VAL A 100 9.18 0.14 9.66
CA VAL A 100 8.19 -0.06 10.72
C VAL A 100 7.64 -1.49 10.71
N VAL A 101 7.87 -2.24 9.62
CA VAL A 101 7.51 -3.66 9.53
C VAL A 101 8.22 -4.50 10.60
N GLU A 102 9.33 -4.05 11.19
CA GLU A 102 10.06 -4.86 12.17
C GLU A 102 9.41 -5.04 13.55
N PRO A 103 8.73 -4.06 14.21
CA PRO A 103 8.11 -4.33 15.50
C PRO A 103 6.65 -4.80 15.42
N GLU A 104 5.94 -4.46 14.34
CA GLU A 104 4.53 -4.80 14.12
C GLU A 104 4.33 -5.79 12.97
N ALA A 105 5.41 -6.33 12.41
CA ALA A 105 5.35 -7.25 11.29
C ALA A 105 4.66 -8.54 11.71
N TYR A 106 3.56 -8.81 11.09
CA TYR A 106 2.85 -10.08 11.21
C TYR A 106 3.53 -11.19 10.41
N PHE A 107 4.44 -10.81 9.51
CA PHE A 107 5.20 -11.69 8.62
C PHE A 107 6.67 -11.32 8.68
N ASP A 108 7.56 -12.31 8.63
CA ASP A 108 8.98 -12.04 8.50
C ASP A 108 9.30 -11.48 7.09
N GLN A 109 10.51 -10.94 6.91
CA GLN A 109 10.92 -10.33 5.64
C GLN A 109 10.84 -11.32 4.47
N GLN A 110 11.07 -12.61 4.71
CA GLN A 110 11.01 -13.63 3.66
C GLN A 110 9.55 -13.91 3.28
N GLU A 111 8.66 -13.98 4.26
CA GLU A 111 7.22 -14.14 4.05
C GLU A 111 6.63 -12.94 3.28
N VAL A 112 7.01 -11.72 3.67
CA VAL A 112 6.62 -10.49 2.94
C VAL A 112 7.12 -10.53 1.49
N ASN A 113 8.39 -10.86 1.26
CA ASN A 113 8.95 -10.95 -0.08
C ASN A 113 8.25 -12.04 -0.91
N LEU A 114 7.91 -13.17 -0.30
CA LEU A 114 7.18 -14.24 -0.96
C LEU A 114 5.75 -13.83 -1.33
N MET A 115 5.06 -13.12 -0.44
CA MET A 115 3.72 -12.57 -0.72
C MET A 115 3.77 -11.55 -1.86
N LEU A 116 4.74 -10.63 -1.82
CA LEU A 116 4.96 -9.64 -2.88
C LEU A 116 5.26 -10.28 -4.23
N THR A 117 5.97 -11.41 -4.24
CA THR A 117 6.32 -12.12 -5.48
C THR A 117 5.15 -12.94 -6.02
N LYS A 118 4.47 -13.72 -5.16
CA LYS A 118 3.35 -14.57 -5.57
C LYS A 118 2.13 -13.79 -6.00
N ASN A 119 1.84 -12.67 -5.34
CA ASN A 119 0.66 -11.85 -5.56
C ASN A 119 0.98 -10.51 -6.25
N ALA A 120 2.14 -10.41 -6.89
CA ALA A 120 2.64 -9.15 -7.45
C ALA A 120 1.64 -8.48 -8.40
N ALA A 121 0.97 -9.23 -9.25
CA ALA A 121 -0.01 -8.69 -10.21
C ALA A 121 -1.20 -8.06 -9.47
N THR A 122 -1.80 -8.78 -8.51
CA THR A 122 -2.93 -8.29 -7.72
C THR A 122 -2.55 -7.06 -6.89
N LEU A 123 -1.38 -7.08 -6.27
CA LEU A 123 -0.90 -5.95 -5.48
C LEU A 123 -0.61 -4.71 -6.34
N LEU A 124 -0.09 -4.90 -7.57
CA LEU A 124 0.08 -3.81 -8.53
C LEU A 124 -1.26 -3.24 -8.96
N GLU A 125 -2.27 -4.09 -9.20
CA GLU A 125 -3.63 -3.69 -9.54
C GLU A 125 -4.27 -2.89 -8.40
N GLU A 126 -4.28 -3.40 -7.16
CA GLU A 126 -4.77 -2.69 -5.98
C GLU A 126 -4.08 -1.32 -5.79
N CYS A 127 -2.76 -1.27 -5.96
CA CYS A 127 -2.00 -0.03 -5.86
C CYS A 127 -2.38 0.97 -6.96
N SER A 128 -2.54 0.48 -8.20
CA SER A 128 -2.97 1.31 -9.34
C SER A 128 -4.37 1.86 -9.13
N GLU A 129 -5.30 1.04 -8.68
CA GLU A 129 -6.67 1.45 -8.35
C GLU A 129 -6.71 2.48 -7.22
N PHE A 130 -5.85 2.31 -6.20
CA PHE A 130 -5.75 3.27 -5.10
C PHE A 130 -5.32 4.67 -5.59
N PHE A 131 -4.37 4.76 -6.55
CA PHE A 131 -3.90 6.06 -7.07
C PHE A 131 -4.75 6.64 -8.20
N ALA A 132 -5.58 5.85 -8.86
CA ALA A 132 -6.38 6.30 -10.00
C ALA A 132 -7.28 7.53 -9.68
N PRO A 133 -7.96 7.64 -8.54
CA PRO A 133 -8.74 8.82 -8.18
C PRO A 133 -7.89 10.09 -8.05
N TYR A 134 -6.68 9.99 -7.49
CA TYR A 134 -5.77 11.13 -7.32
C TYR A 134 -5.28 11.66 -8.67
N VAL A 135 -4.87 10.77 -9.57
CA VAL A 135 -4.44 11.13 -10.92
C VAL A 135 -5.61 11.66 -11.75
N SER A 136 -6.81 11.09 -11.60
CA SER A 136 -8.03 11.58 -12.26
C SER A 136 -8.38 13.00 -11.81
N ALA A 137 -8.32 13.29 -10.51
CA ALA A 137 -8.55 14.64 -9.98
C ALA A 137 -7.52 15.64 -10.52
N ALA A 138 -6.23 15.28 -10.51
CA ALA A 138 -5.16 16.10 -11.07
C ALA A 138 -5.30 16.36 -12.57
N ARG A 139 -5.88 15.42 -13.33
CA ARG A 139 -6.21 15.64 -14.74
C ARG A 139 -7.33 16.66 -14.91
N VAL A 140 -8.33 16.65 -14.06
CA VAL A 140 -9.42 17.63 -14.07
C VAL A 140 -8.93 19.03 -13.72
N THR A 141 -8.00 19.16 -12.76
CA THR A 141 -7.40 20.44 -12.37
C THR A 141 -6.31 20.95 -13.33
N GLY A 142 -5.91 20.12 -14.30
CA GLY A 142 -4.86 20.47 -15.26
C GLY A 142 -3.43 20.36 -14.72
N GLU A 143 -3.24 19.67 -13.58
CA GLU A 143 -1.91 19.38 -13.02
C GLU A 143 -1.17 18.35 -13.87
N VAL A 144 -1.89 17.45 -14.53
CA VAL A 144 -1.33 16.46 -15.43
C VAL A 144 -1.85 16.66 -16.85
N ARG A 145 -1.09 16.15 -17.83
CA ARG A 145 -1.49 16.25 -19.25
C ARG A 145 -2.82 15.55 -19.51
N SER A 146 -3.67 16.15 -20.33
CA SER A 146 -5.01 15.64 -20.65
C SER A 146 -4.99 14.27 -21.36
N ALA A 147 -3.94 14.00 -22.14
CA ALA A 147 -3.72 12.75 -22.86
C ALA A 147 -3.08 11.64 -22.01
N LEU A 148 -2.90 11.85 -20.69
CA LEU A 148 -2.34 10.83 -19.81
C LEU A 148 -3.31 9.65 -19.69
N ASP A 149 -2.83 8.46 -20.04
CA ASP A 149 -3.53 7.22 -19.70
C ASP A 149 -3.34 6.92 -18.21
N ILE A 150 -4.45 6.95 -17.46
CA ILE A 150 -4.43 6.84 -16.00
C ILE A 150 -3.96 5.46 -15.57
N SER A 151 -4.44 4.40 -16.20
CA SER A 151 -4.13 3.03 -15.82
C SER A 151 -2.64 2.75 -15.99
N THR A 152 -2.07 3.11 -17.14
CA THR A 152 -0.64 2.95 -17.41
C THR A 152 0.22 3.80 -16.46
N ALA A 153 -0.21 5.04 -16.18
CA ALA A 153 0.52 5.94 -15.29
C ALA A 153 0.52 5.42 -13.84
N THR A 154 -0.62 4.97 -13.34
CA THR A 154 -0.73 4.44 -11.97
C THR A 154 -0.04 3.09 -11.83
N GLU A 155 -0.08 2.21 -12.83
CA GLU A 155 0.70 0.98 -12.84
C GLU A 155 2.21 1.27 -12.81
N TRP A 156 2.69 2.22 -13.63
CA TRP A 156 4.10 2.62 -13.59
C TRP A 156 4.50 3.13 -12.21
N PHE A 157 3.68 3.97 -11.60
CA PHE A 157 3.94 4.48 -10.26
C PHE A 157 3.92 3.36 -9.20
N ALA A 158 2.96 2.43 -9.27
CA ALA A 158 2.91 1.26 -8.41
C ALA A 158 4.21 0.45 -8.50
N ARG A 159 4.74 0.22 -9.70
CA ARG A 159 6.03 -0.46 -9.91
C ARG A 159 7.20 0.28 -9.24
N MET A 160 7.22 1.61 -9.32
CA MET A 160 8.23 2.42 -8.63
C MET A 160 8.13 2.27 -7.11
N LEU A 161 6.92 2.31 -6.54
CA LEU A 161 6.71 2.09 -5.11
C LEU A 161 7.17 0.69 -4.67
N PHE A 162 6.88 -0.34 -5.47
CA PHE A 162 7.37 -1.70 -5.21
C PHE A 162 8.91 -1.76 -5.22
N SER A 163 9.56 -1.11 -6.18
CA SER A 163 11.02 -1.04 -6.23
C SER A 163 11.59 -0.34 -4.99
N LEU A 164 11.02 0.80 -4.59
CA LEU A 164 11.43 1.53 -3.40
C LEU A 164 11.22 0.72 -2.11
N PHE A 165 10.16 -0.08 -2.05
CA PHE A 165 9.88 -0.95 -0.91
C PHE A 165 10.83 -2.15 -0.83
N THR A 166 11.11 -2.81 -1.95
CA THR A 166 11.84 -4.07 -1.97
C THR A 166 13.35 -3.92 -2.06
N THR A 167 13.84 -2.83 -2.68
CA THR A 167 15.25 -2.70 -3.05
C THR A 167 15.90 -1.50 -2.34
N PRO A 168 16.93 -1.72 -1.50
CA PRO A 168 17.68 -0.62 -0.90
C PRO A 168 18.45 0.15 -1.97
N SER A 169 18.63 1.46 -1.75
CA SER A 169 19.48 2.29 -2.60
C SER A 169 20.94 2.21 -2.13
N PRO A 170 21.92 2.13 -3.04
CA PRO A 170 23.34 2.29 -2.70
C PRO A 170 23.78 3.75 -2.59
N TYR A 171 22.93 4.72 -2.96
CA TYR A 171 23.29 6.13 -3.08
C TYR A 171 22.62 7.03 -2.06
N ILE A 172 21.44 6.65 -1.55
CA ILE A 172 20.69 7.44 -0.57
C ILE A 172 20.29 6.59 0.63
N ASP A 173 20.22 7.20 1.81
CA ASP A 173 19.63 6.53 2.97
C ASP A 173 18.09 6.54 2.82
N MET A 174 17.53 5.37 2.57
CA MET A 174 16.08 5.18 2.44
C MET A 174 15.33 5.40 3.76
N ARG A 175 16.05 5.67 4.87
CA ARG A 175 15.48 6.03 6.17
C ARG A 175 15.30 7.54 6.34
N ASP A 176 16.01 8.31 5.57
CA ASP A 176 15.91 9.76 5.55
C ASP A 176 14.76 10.18 4.62
N GLU A 177 13.69 10.72 5.22
CA GLU A 177 12.49 11.14 4.49
C GLU A 177 12.79 12.23 3.46
N ASP A 178 13.66 13.18 3.81
CA ASP A 178 14.04 14.28 2.93
C ASP A 178 14.87 13.76 1.74
N ALA A 179 15.83 12.86 1.99
CA ALA A 179 16.63 12.24 0.94
C ALA A 179 15.76 11.42 -0.03
N VAL A 180 14.77 10.69 0.47
CA VAL A 180 13.80 9.97 -0.39
C VAL A 180 12.95 10.96 -1.18
N ALA A 181 12.44 12.00 -0.57
CA ALA A 181 11.63 13.01 -1.24
C ALA A 181 12.40 13.71 -2.37
N GLU A 182 13.64 14.14 -2.11
CA GLU A 182 14.53 14.74 -3.10
C GLU A 182 14.86 13.79 -4.26
N PHE A 183 15.09 12.52 -3.95
CA PHE A 183 15.37 11.50 -4.96
C PHE A 183 14.16 11.23 -5.87
N VAL A 184 12.96 11.15 -5.31
CA VAL A 184 11.75 10.77 -6.06
C VAL A 184 11.19 11.93 -6.88
N ARG A 185 11.19 13.13 -6.34
CA ARG A 185 10.55 14.33 -6.91
C ARG A 185 10.89 14.60 -8.38
N PRO A 186 12.16 14.61 -8.83
CA PRO A 186 12.51 14.91 -10.22
C PRO A 186 12.02 13.87 -11.24
N TYR A 187 11.82 12.63 -10.82
CA TYR A 187 11.55 11.51 -11.74
C TYR A 187 10.09 11.08 -11.76
N VAL A 188 9.42 11.10 -10.60
CA VAL A 188 8.05 10.61 -10.49
C VAL A 188 7.07 11.52 -11.20
N VAL A 189 7.30 12.83 -11.15
CA VAL A 189 6.31 13.82 -11.60
C VAL A 189 6.46 14.19 -13.06
N ARG A 190 7.67 14.19 -13.60
CA ARG A 190 7.92 14.60 -14.99
C ARG A 190 7.15 13.77 -16.03
N GLY A 191 6.89 12.51 -15.73
CA GLY A 191 6.10 11.64 -16.60
C GLY A 191 4.60 11.97 -16.63
N PHE A 192 4.11 12.69 -15.64
CA PHE A 192 2.67 12.98 -15.45
C PHE A 192 2.30 14.40 -15.87
N THR A 193 3.20 15.38 -15.70
CA THR A 193 2.94 16.79 -15.98
C THR A 193 3.18 17.12 -17.46
N GLU A 194 2.47 18.12 -17.97
CA GLU A 194 2.80 18.71 -19.26
C GLU A 194 4.15 19.43 -19.16
N ASP A 195 4.98 19.30 -20.20
CA ASP A 195 6.18 20.10 -20.35
C ASP A 195 5.79 21.58 -20.44
N ARG A 196 6.03 22.37 -19.39
CA ARG A 196 5.81 23.83 -19.38
C ARG A 196 6.56 24.52 -20.52
N ALA A 197 7.60 23.89 -21.07
CA ALA A 197 8.35 24.36 -22.24
C ALA A 197 7.54 24.34 -23.54
N GLY A 198 6.49 23.53 -23.67
CA GLY A 198 5.63 23.48 -24.86
C GLY A 198 4.67 24.67 -24.97
N LYS A 199 4.28 25.31 -23.86
CA LYS A 199 3.39 26.48 -23.89
C LYS A 199 4.09 27.77 -24.28
N ALA A 200 5.37 27.94 -23.93
CA ALA A 200 6.13 29.14 -24.30
C ALA A 200 6.43 29.22 -25.81
N ARG A 201 6.57 28.07 -26.49
CA ARG A 201 6.83 28.03 -27.95
C ARG A 201 5.60 28.18 -28.84
N ARG A 202 4.39 28.03 -28.30
CA ARG A 202 3.13 28.25 -29.07
C ARG A 202 2.61 29.68 -28.97
N GLY A 203 3.09 30.46 -28.01
CA GLY A 203 2.73 31.87 -27.85
C GLY A 203 3.48 32.82 -28.79
N ASP A 204 4.70 32.45 -29.24
CA ASP A 204 5.53 33.31 -30.10
C ASP A 204 5.36 33.04 -31.60
N ALA A 205 4.51 32.11 -32.01
CA ALA A 205 4.26 31.78 -33.42
C ALA A 205 2.96 32.39 -33.97
N ALA A 206 2.26 33.23 -33.21
CA ALA A 206 1.02 33.92 -33.60
C ALA A 206 1.10 35.44 -33.32
N GLY A 207 2.24 36.06 -33.71
CA GLY A 207 2.42 37.47 -33.74
C GLY A 207 2.97 37.93 -35.08
#